data_1af1f99994fd7d5d0bfc6e2862fb7956
#
_entry.id   1af1f99994fd7d5d0bfc6e2862fb7956
#
_cell.length_a   1.000
_cell.length_b   1.000
_cell.length_c   1.000
_cell.angle_alpha   90.00
_cell.angle_beta   90.00
_cell.angle_gamma   90.00
#
_symmetry.space_group_name_H-M   'P 1'
#
loop_
_entity.id
_entity.type
_entity.pdbx_description
1 polymer ?
#
loop_
_entity_poly.entity_id
_entity_poly.type
_entity_poly.pdbx_seq_one_letter_code
_entity_poly.pdbx_strand_id
1 'polypeptide(L)'
;MQKEMGLKAMSLFDKVYTRQQTDSLKWDKLKLVYGRDNVDGIIPMWVADMDFAAPKSITQAIQKRLDNPVYGYSFEGEACTTATTNWLKSKHDTIIDPSWVLYHQGVVPAIASVVEAFTSETDTVLMTAPIYPPFFNSPKQLAREVAFCPLDESNGIYTLNFDKLEAALAPEHVTLFILCHPHNPIGFTWDEAALRQIDALCAKHGVLLLSDEIHSDLVLTGTHIPLLKITAHPENVITLFAPTKTFNIAGIHAAMMFVPDAQKRQTLQKTMQSHAQGGLNIFAIAAIEGAFSKEGANWLAELKDYLRANIRYTAEQLNAVDGLRIHENDATYLMWLDYRATNLDEKDVMNRLLDAGVALDPGTKYGEYGKGFLRINIACPKETLEQGISRIKAVFTA
;
A
#
# COMPACT_ATOMS: atom_id res chain seq x y z
N MET A 1 1.89 22.29 -46.68
CA MET A 1 1.20 21.47 -45.68
C MET A 1 2.12 21.31 -44.48
N GLN A 2 2.07 22.28 -43.55
CA GLN A 2 2.75 22.20 -42.26
C GLN A 2 1.83 21.37 -41.35
N LYS A 3 2.30 20.19 -40.92
CA LYS A 3 1.66 19.42 -39.86
C LYS A 3 1.79 20.23 -38.56
N GLU A 4 0.70 20.74 -38.05
CA GLU A 4 0.57 21.18 -36.67
C GLU A 4 0.97 20.02 -35.76
N MET A 5 2.17 20.07 -35.20
CA MET A 5 2.54 19.34 -34.02
C MET A 5 1.78 19.98 -32.86
N GLY A 6 0.56 19.50 -32.59
CA GLY A 6 -0.18 19.90 -31.40
C GLY A 6 0.68 19.65 -30.17
N LEU A 7 1.05 20.70 -29.47
CA LEU A 7 1.64 20.64 -28.14
C LEU A 7 0.66 19.83 -27.26
N LYS A 8 1.01 18.58 -26.95
CA LYS A 8 0.27 17.77 -25.99
C LYS A 8 0.28 18.55 -24.68
N ALA A 9 -0.89 18.95 -24.20
CA ALA A 9 -0.99 19.66 -22.92
C ALA A 9 -0.24 18.85 -21.85
N MET A 10 0.66 19.52 -21.12
CA MET A 10 1.46 18.90 -20.07
C MET A 10 0.51 18.38 -18.98
N SER A 11 0.63 17.11 -18.61
CA SER A 11 -0.14 16.52 -17.52
C SER A 11 0.22 17.19 -16.21
N LEU A 12 -0.72 17.28 -15.28
CA LEU A 12 -0.44 17.76 -13.93
C LEU A 12 0.61 16.89 -13.22
N PHE A 13 0.77 15.62 -13.65
CA PHE A 13 1.73 14.65 -13.11
C PHE A 13 3.12 14.75 -13.75
N ASP A 14 3.31 15.54 -14.81
CA ASP A 14 4.64 15.80 -15.40
C ASP A 14 5.45 16.82 -14.57
N LYS A 15 4.79 17.56 -13.66
CA LYS A 15 5.46 18.57 -12.86
C LYS A 15 6.37 17.92 -11.82
N VAL A 16 7.66 18.26 -11.90
CA VAL A 16 8.65 17.86 -10.89
C VAL A 16 8.57 18.79 -9.68
N TYR A 17 8.44 18.23 -8.50
CA TYR A 17 8.49 18.95 -7.23
C TYR A 17 9.81 18.64 -6.52
N THR A 18 10.51 19.68 -6.04
CA THR A 18 11.66 19.51 -5.15
C THR A 18 11.17 18.98 -3.81
N ARG A 19 11.65 17.80 -3.42
CA ARG A 19 11.31 17.16 -2.14
C ARG A 19 12.50 17.05 -1.20
N GLN A 20 13.68 17.46 -1.64
CA GLN A 20 14.88 17.59 -0.80
C GLN A 20 14.70 18.77 0.16
N GLN A 21 15.22 18.63 1.40
CA GLN A 21 15.11 19.63 2.47
C GLN A 21 13.67 19.93 2.89
N THR A 22 12.82 18.90 2.83
CA THR A 22 11.41 18.96 3.25
C THR A 22 11.06 17.90 4.31
N ASP A 23 12.08 17.32 4.95
CA ASP A 23 11.96 16.18 5.87
C ASP A 23 11.33 14.94 5.23
N SER A 24 11.47 14.83 3.91
CA SER A 24 10.96 13.68 3.17
C SER A 24 11.73 12.41 3.49
N LEU A 25 11.04 11.39 4.04
CA LEU A 25 11.64 10.08 4.28
C LEU A 25 12.29 9.51 3.01
N LYS A 26 11.63 9.68 1.86
CA LYS A 26 12.09 9.15 0.57
C LYS A 26 13.36 9.84 0.07
N TRP A 27 13.45 11.16 0.22
CA TRP A 27 14.51 11.98 -0.36
C TRP A 27 15.62 12.34 0.65
N ASP A 28 15.27 12.64 1.90
CA ASP A 28 16.22 13.21 2.87
C ASP A 28 16.86 12.14 3.78
N LYS A 29 16.32 10.90 3.81
CA LYS A 29 16.85 9.79 4.61
C LYS A 29 17.76 8.84 3.84
N LEU A 30 18.07 9.09 2.57
CA LEU A 30 18.91 8.22 1.73
C LEU A 30 20.26 7.91 2.37
N LYS A 31 20.97 8.93 2.90
CA LYS A 31 22.25 8.76 3.58
C LYS A 31 22.15 7.78 4.76
N LEU A 32 21.14 7.94 5.59
CA LEU A 32 20.93 7.09 6.76
C LEU A 32 20.55 5.65 6.39
N VAL A 33 19.65 5.49 5.42
CA VAL A 33 19.09 4.17 5.06
C VAL A 33 20.09 3.32 4.29
N TYR A 34 20.84 3.92 3.37
CA TYR A 34 21.78 3.19 2.51
C TYR A 34 23.23 3.28 2.95
N GLY A 35 23.54 4.01 4.03
CA GLY A 35 24.90 4.12 4.58
C GLY A 35 25.91 4.76 3.62
N ARG A 36 25.46 5.69 2.76
CA ARG A 36 26.30 6.39 1.78
C ARG A 36 26.51 7.85 2.19
N ASP A 37 27.75 8.32 2.19
CA ASP A 37 28.06 9.71 2.54
C ASP A 37 27.60 10.71 1.46
N ASN A 38 27.75 10.36 0.20
CA ASN A 38 27.25 11.13 -0.92
C ASN A 38 26.00 10.47 -1.51
N VAL A 39 24.90 11.20 -1.50
CA VAL A 39 23.60 10.80 -2.06
C VAL A 39 23.11 11.81 -3.11
N ASP A 40 23.96 12.74 -3.51
CA ASP A 40 23.61 13.76 -4.49
C ASP A 40 23.28 13.12 -5.85
N GLY A 41 22.20 13.56 -6.44
CA GLY A 41 21.74 13.04 -7.73
C GLY A 41 21.16 11.63 -7.71
N ILE A 42 21.03 10.97 -6.54
CA ILE A 42 20.33 9.68 -6.44
C ILE A 42 18.83 9.91 -6.61
N ILE A 43 18.23 9.15 -7.52
CA ILE A 43 16.79 9.10 -7.73
C ILE A 43 16.19 8.04 -6.78
N PRO A 44 15.39 8.43 -5.78
CA PRO A 44 14.80 7.48 -4.86
C PRO A 44 13.50 6.88 -5.42
N MET A 45 13.50 5.56 -5.63
CA MET A 45 12.36 4.78 -6.12
C MET A 45 12.01 3.65 -5.13
N TRP A 46 12.19 3.89 -3.82
CA TRP A 46 12.07 2.87 -2.76
C TRP A 46 10.85 3.06 -1.83
N VAL A 47 10.58 4.25 -1.31
CA VAL A 47 9.43 4.49 -0.42
C VAL A 47 8.12 4.48 -1.21
N ALA A 48 7.07 3.88 -0.63
CA ALA A 48 5.73 3.85 -1.20
C ALA A 48 4.96 5.17 -0.94
N ASP A 49 5.50 6.28 -1.42
CA ASP A 49 4.81 7.55 -1.62
C ASP A 49 5.07 8.05 -3.05
N MET A 50 4.26 8.98 -3.54
CA MET A 50 4.39 9.48 -4.91
C MET A 50 5.17 10.80 -4.93
N ASP A 51 5.74 11.15 -6.09
CA ASP A 51 6.37 12.46 -6.32
C ASP A 51 5.39 13.44 -7.02
N PHE A 52 4.10 13.21 -6.89
CA PHE A 52 3.01 14.03 -7.40
C PHE A 52 2.38 14.88 -6.29
N ALA A 53 1.88 16.06 -6.65
CA ALA A 53 1.05 16.84 -5.72
C ALA A 53 -0.27 16.11 -5.44
N ALA A 54 -0.75 16.19 -4.20
CA ALA A 54 -2.11 15.78 -3.85
C ALA A 54 -3.16 16.62 -4.62
N PRO A 55 -4.40 16.11 -4.78
CA PRO A 55 -5.47 16.87 -5.42
C PRO A 55 -5.74 18.19 -4.71
N LYS A 56 -6.13 19.21 -5.50
CA LYS A 56 -6.42 20.56 -4.97
C LYS A 56 -7.55 20.56 -3.94
N SER A 57 -8.53 19.66 -4.08
CA SER A 57 -9.61 19.50 -3.11
C SER A 57 -9.10 19.23 -1.69
N ILE A 58 -8.02 18.44 -1.55
CA ILE A 58 -7.40 18.17 -0.25
C ILE A 58 -6.72 19.43 0.30
N THR A 59 -5.89 20.08 -0.51
CA THR A 59 -5.16 21.28 -0.06
C THR A 59 -6.12 22.43 0.28
N GLN A 60 -7.21 22.57 -0.47
CA GLN A 60 -8.26 23.56 -0.18
C GLN A 60 -9.04 23.23 1.10
N ALA A 61 -9.37 21.97 1.34
CA ALA A 61 -10.04 21.54 2.58
C ALA A 61 -9.16 21.81 3.82
N ILE A 62 -7.86 21.49 3.73
CA ILE A 62 -6.89 21.78 4.78
C ILE A 62 -6.75 23.29 4.97
N GLN A 63 -6.65 24.09 3.90
CA GLN A 63 -6.55 25.54 3.97
C GLN A 63 -7.79 26.14 4.65
N LYS A 64 -8.98 25.71 4.26
CA LYS A 64 -10.24 26.13 4.91
C LYS A 64 -10.24 25.83 6.40
N ARG A 65 -9.65 24.70 6.82
CA ARG A 65 -9.51 24.36 8.24
C ARG A 65 -8.46 25.25 8.93
N LEU A 66 -7.36 25.61 8.26
CA LEU A 66 -6.34 26.55 8.76
C LEU A 66 -6.88 27.96 8.94
N ASP A 67 -7.84 28.39 8.13
CA ASP A 67 -8.47 29.71 8.22
C ASP A 67 -9.20 29.94 9.55
N ASN A 68 -9.53 28.85 10.28
CA ASN A 68 -9.96 28.90 11.67
C ASN A 68 -8.78 28.55 12.60
N PRO A 69 -8.08 29.52 13.20
CA PRO A 69 -6.81 29.28 13.91
C PRO A 69 -6.98 28.71 15.32
N VAL A 70 -8.12 28.15 15.66
CA VAL A 70 -8.35 27.44 16.92
C VAL A 70 -8.18 25.94 16.70
N TYR A 71 -7.04 25.38 17.15
CA TYR A 71 -6.65 23.97 16.95
C TYR A 71 -6.90 23.15 18.21
N GLY A 72 -8.15 23.20 18.72
CA GLY A 72 -8.58 22.39 19.86
C GLY A 72 -8.84 20.91 19.52
N TYR A 73 -9.34 20.16 20.49
CA TYR A 73 -9.73 18.78 20.27
C TYR A 73 -10.80 18.66 19.18
N SER A 74 -10.70 17.60 18.39
CA SER A 74 -11.61 17.29 17.27
C SER A 74 -12.13 15.87 17.37
N PHE A 75 -13.16 15.58 16.61
CA PHE A 75 -13.69 14.23 16.41
C PHE A 75 -14.19 14.10 14.97
N GLU A 76 -14.29 12.88 14.49
CA GLU A 76 -14.78 12.56 13.16
C GLU A 76 -16.30 12.71 13.14
N GLY A 77 -16.74 13.84 12.59
CA GLY A 77 -18.15 14.16 12.47
C GLY A 77 -18.86 13.39 11.37
N GLU A 78 -20.17 13.56 11.28
CA GLU A 78 -21.02 12.93 10.27
C GLU A 78 -20.53 13.17 8.84
N ALA A 79 -20.00 14.36 8.53
CA ALA A 79 -19.49 14.71 7.20
C ALA A 79 -18.32 13.80 6.78
N CYS A 80 -17.34 13.56 7.67
CA CYS A 80 -16.20 12.69 7.42
C CYS A 80 -16.64 11.22 7.19
N THR A 81 -17.54 10.72 8.04
CA THR A 81 -18.06 9.35 7.93
C THR A 81 -18.91 9.17 6.66
N THR A 82 -19.75 10.15 6.33
CA THR A 82 -20.55 10.16 5.10
C THR A 82 -19.67 10.22 3.86
N ALA A 83 -18.62 11.05 3.84
CA ALA A 83 -17.67 11.10 2.74
C ALA A 83 -17.01 9.72 2.51
N THR A 84 -16.58 9.05 3.58
CA THR A 84 -15.96 7.72 3.54
C THR A 84 -16.92 6.65 3.01
N THR A 85 -18.12 6.54 3.56
CA THR A 85 -19.10 5.52 3.17
C THR A 85 -19.63 5.75 1.74
N ASN A 86 -19.84 7.00 1.34
CA ASN A 86 -20.22 7.35 -0.04
C ASN A 86 -19.10 7.04 -1.05
N TRP A 87 -17.84 7.24 -0.66
CA TRP A 87 -16.71 6.87 -1.50
C TRP A 87 -16.72 5.37 -1.78
N LEU A 88 -16.80 4.53 -0.75
CA LEU A 88 -16.82 3.07 -0.88
C LEU A 88 -18.03 2.59 -1.70
N LYS A 89 -19.21 3.17 -1.49
CA LYS A 89 -20.39 2.88 -2.28
C LYS A 89 -20.19 3.24 -3.75
N SER A 90 -19.64 4.42 -4.04
CA SER A 90 -19.53 4.92 -5.42
C SER A 90 -18.37 4.30 -6.20
N LYS A 91 -17.26 3.96 -5.54
CA LYS A 91 -16.03 3.45 -6.19
C LYS A 91 -15.91 1.94 -6.16
N HIS A 92 -16.43 1.31 -5.10
CA HIS A 92 -16.26 -0.12 -4.86
C HIS A 92 -17.59 -0.88 -4.76
N ASP A 93 -18.72 -0.18 -4.99
CA ASP A 93 -20.08 -0.76 -4.90
C ASP A 93 -20.26 -1.55 -3.58
N THR A 94 -19.80 -0.96 -2.47
CA THR A 94 -19.82 -1.56 -1.13
C THR A 94 -20.50 -0.66 -0.15
N ILE A 95 -21.50 -1.20 0.55
CA ILE A 95 -22.25 -0.49 1.59
C ILE A 95 -21.61 -0.79 2.93
N ILE A 96 -21.10 0.26 3.58
CA ILE A 96 -20.57 0.21 4.94
C ILE A 96 -21.55 0.93 5.87
N ASP A 97 -21.98 0.23 6.92
CA ASP A 97 -22.74 0.85 8.00
C ASP A 97 -21.84 1.86 8.72
N PRO A 98 -22.26 3.13 8.88
CA PRO A 98 -21.47 4.12 9.60
C PRO A 98 -21.03 3.68 11.01
N SER A 99 -21.80 2.82 11.67
CA SER A 99 -21.46 2.29 13.00
C SER A 99 -20.29 1.31 13.00
N TRP A 100 -19.89 0.79 11.83
CA TRP A 100 -18.73 -0.12 11.70
C TRP A 100 -17.41 0.62 11.65
N VAL A 101 -17.43 1.94 11.42
CA VAL A 101 -16.23 2.75 11.17
C VAL A 101 -15.53 3.08 12.47
N LEU A 102 -14.28 2.67 12.59
CA LEU A 102 -13.33 3.15 13.59
C LEU A 102 -12.20 3.88 12.89
N TYR A 103 -11.80 5.03 13.41
CA TYR A 103 -10.70 5.82 12.84
C TYR A 103 -9.39 5.55 13.57
N HIS A 104 -8.28 5.59 12.81
CA HIS A 104 -6.94 5.38 13.32
C HIS A 104 -5.92 6.29 12.62
N GLN A 105 -4.80 6.57 13.30
CA GLN A 105 -3.74 7.45 12.78
C GLN A 105 -2.87 6.81 11.69
N GLY A 106 -3.26 5.67 11.15
CA GLY A 106 -2.58 4.97 10.06
C GLY A 106 -2.88 3.47 10.07
N VAL A 107 -2.66 2.83 8.92
CA VAL A 107 -2.93 1.39 8.76
C VAL A 107 -1.96 0.53 9.58
N VAL A 108 -0.67 0.86 9.61
CA VAL A 108 0.31 0.09 10.41
C VAL A 108 0.00 0.12 11.90
N PRO A 109 -0.27 1.28 12.53
CA PRO A 109 -0.77 1.31 13.91
C PRO A 109 -2.11 0.59 14.09
N ALA A 110 -3.02 0.62 13.10
CA ALA A 110 -4.28 -0.12 13.16
C ALA A 110 -4.05 -1.64 13.18
N ILE A 111 -3.11 -2.16 12.38
CA ILE A 111 -2.69 -3.57 12.42
C ILE A 111 -2.20 -3.93 13.82
N ALA A 112 -1.33 -3.10 14.42
CA ALA A 112 -0.84 -3.35 15.79
C ALA A 112 -1.98 -3.41 16.80
N SER A 113 -2.96 -2.50 16.73
CA SER A 113 -4.15 -2.51 17.58
C SER A 113 -5.00 -3.77 17.42
N VAL A 114 -5.16 -4.28 16.18
CA VAL A 114 -5.89 -5.54 15.91
C VAL A 114 -5.12 -6.73 16.46
N VAL A 115 -3.82 -6.81 16.21
CA VAL A 115 -2.96 -7.88 16.76
C VAL A 115 -3.07 -7.92 18.28
N GLU A 116 -2.92 -6.78 18.94
CA GLU A 116 -2.98 -6.71 20.40
C GLU A 116 -4.37 -7.06 20.96
N ALA A 117 -5.43 -6.60 20.29
CA ALA A 117 -6.81 -6.82 20.74
C ALA A 117 -7.27 -8.27 20.63
N PHE A 118 -6.76 -9.03 19.64
CA PHE A 118 -7.31 -10.33 19.27
C PHE A 118 -6.31 -11.48 19.31
N THR A 119 -5.08 -11.24 19.76
CA THR A 119 -4.06 -12.29 19.91
C THR A 119 -3.36 -12.18 21.26
N SER A 120 -2.82 -13.29 21.76
CA SER A 120 -1.94 -13.38 22.93
C SER A 120 -0.50 -13.66 22.52
N GLU A 121 0.44 -13.67 23.48
CA GLU A 121 1.86 -14.00 23.22
C GLU A 121 2.06 -15.46 22.78
N THR A 122 1.09 -16.34 23.03
CA THR A 122 1.11 -17.75 22.61
C THR A 122 0.52 -17.97 21.23
N ASP A 123 -0.07 -16.91 20.63
CA ASP A 123 -0.73 -17.00 19.34
C ASP A 123 0.22 -16.69 18.20
N THR A 124 -0.11 -17.23 17.04
CA THR A 124 0.59 -17.03 15.78
C THR A 124 -0.26 -16.19 14.83
N VAL A 125 0.36 -15.18 14.22
CA VAL A 125 -0.22 -14.39 13.14
C VAL A 125 0.27 -14.95 11.82
N LEU A 126 -0.67 -15.43 11.00
CA LEU A 126 -0.40 -15.98 9.67
C LEU A 126 -0.53 -14.90 8.60
N MET A 127 0.28 -14.98 7.55
CA MET A 127 0.19 -14.14 6.35
C MET A 127 0.79 -14.84 5.13
N THR A 128 0.53 -14.34 3.93
CA THR A 128 1.22 -14.79 2.71
C THR A 128 2.65 -14.24 2.66
N ALA A 129 3.49 -14.78 1.75
CA ALA A 129 4.84 -14.26 1.50
C ALA A 129 5.18 -14.33 -0.02
N PRO A 130 5.99 -13.39 -0.57
CA PRO A 130 6.58 -12.22 0.09
C PRO A 130 5.50 -11.21 0.50
N ILE A 131 5.74 -10.38 1.54
CA ILE A 131 4.72 -9.49 2.09
C ILE A 131 5.33 -8.19 2.65
N TYR A 132 4.52 -7.15 2.77
CA TYR A 132 4.90 -5.85 3.32
C TYR A 132 5.46 -5.98 4.76
N PRO A 133 6.69 -5.48 5.04
CA PRO A 133 7.40 -5.74 6.30
C PRO A 133 6.61 -5.43 7.58
N PRO A 134 5.85 -4.33 7.69
CA PRO A 134 5.06 -4.06 8.88
C PRO A 134 4.07 -5.15 9.28
N PHE A 135 3.61 -6.01 8.34
CA PHE A 135 2.68 -7.09 8.65
C PHE A 135 3.32 -8.15 9.56
N PHE A 136 4.60 -8.44 9.39
CA PHE A 136 5.32 -9.37 10.27
C PHE A 136 6.11 -8.67 11.39
N ASN A 137 6.49 -7.40 11.20
CA ASN A 137 7.23 -6.66 12.22
C ASN A 137 6.32 -6.25 13.38
N SER A 138 5.08 -5.80 13.11
CA SER A 138 4.14 -5.38 14.16
C SER A 138 3.78 -6.52 15.12
N PRO A 139 3.39 -7.74 14.66
CA PRO A 139 3.18 -8.87 15.56
C PRO A 139 4.43 -9.25 16.35
N LYS A 140 5.61 -9.31 15.71
CA LYS A 140 6.87 -9.63 16.39
C LYS A 140 7.22 -8.62 17.46
N GLN A 141 7.01 -7.32 17.23
CA GLN A 141 7.25 -6.28 18.23
C GLN A 141 6.28 -6.39 19.43
N LEU A 142 5.12 -7.00 19.22
CA LEU A 142 4.15 -7.32 20.25
C LEU A 142 4.34 -8.72 20.85
N ALA A 143 5.50 -9.36 20.62
CA ALA A 143 5.84 -10.70 21.10
C ALA A 143 4.89 -11.82 20.61
N ARG A 144 4.31 -11.67 19.41
CA ARG A 144 3.54 -12.75 18.76
C ARG A 144 4.43 -13.52 17.79
N GLU A 145 4.20 -14.82 17.68
CA GLU A 145 4.79 -15.64 16.63
C GLU A 145 4.20 -15.27 15.26
N VAL A 146 5.00 -15.44 14.22
CA VAL A 146 4.61 -15.16 12.84
C VAL A 146 4.84 -16.37 11.98
N ALA A 147 3.82 -16.79 11.23
CA ALA A 147 3.90 -17.85 10.24
C ALA A 147 3.61 -17.31 8.83
N PHE A 148 4.18 -17.96 7.83
CA PHE A 148 3.99 -17.61 6.44
C PHE A 148 3.38 -18.78 5.66
N CYS A 149 2.41 -18.45 4.79
CA CYS A 149 1.95 -19.29 3.70
C CYS A 149 2.51 -18.72 2.39
N PRO A 150 3.65 -19.21 1.89
CA PRO A 150 4.27 -18.66 0.70
C PRO A 150 3.36 -18.83 -0.52
N LEU A 151 3.32 -17.79 -1.36
CA LEU A 151 2.70 -17.88 -2.67
C LEU A 151 3.55 -18.75 -3.60
N ASP A 152 2.90 -19.61 -4.37
CA ASP A 152 3.57 -20.35 -5.45
C ASP A 152 3.81 -19.36 -6.61
N GLU A 153 5.05 -19.30 -7.11
CA GLU A 153 5.46 -18.42 -8.22
C GLU A 153 5.83 -19.26 -9.44
N SER A 154 5.26 -18.91 -10.59
CA SER A 154 5.63 -19.47 -11.87
C SER A 154 5.66 -18.38 -12.93
N ASN A 155 6.84 -18.14 -13.51
CA ASN A 155 7.03 -17.11 -14.55
C ASN A 155 6.56 -15.70 -14.15
N GLY A 156 6.68 -15.35 -12.85
CA GLY A 156 6.27 -14.08 -12.29
C GLY A 156 4.78 -13.98 -11.97
N ILE A 157 4.01 -15.04 -12.19
CA ILE A 157 2.61 -15.16 -11.78
C ILE A 157 2.59 -15.82 -10.41
N TYR A 158 1.90 -15.19 -9.47
CA TYR A 158 1.78 -15.65 -8.10
C TYR A 158 0.39 -16.21 -7.85
N THR A 159 0.32 -17.37 -7.20
CA THR A 159 -0.93 -18.04 -6.84
C THR A 159 -0.88 -18.55 -5.41
N LEU A 160 -2.04 -18.63 -4.77
CA LEU A 160 -2.18 -19.17 -3.43
C LEU A 160 -2.55 -20.66 -3.53
N ASN A 161 -1.78 -21.51 -2.88
CA ASN A 161 -2.12 -22.90 -2.71
C ASN A 161 -3.05 -23.05 -1.50
N PHE A 162 -4.31 -23.36 -1.75
CA PHE A 162 -5.34 -23.41 -0.71
C PHE A 162 -5.16 -24.60 0.25
N ASP A 163 -4.60 -25.73 -0.19
CA ASP A 163 -4.30 -26.85 0.69
C ASP A 163 -3.19 -26.47 1.69
N LYS A 164 -2.17 -25.74 1.22
CA LYS A 164 -1.13 -25.19 2.10
C LYS A 164 -1.70 -24.14 3.07
N LEU A 165 -2.60 -23.28 2.58
CA LEU A 165 -3.25 -22.27 3.44
C LEU A 165 -4.08 -22.96 4.51
N GLU A 166 -4.92 -23.93 4.15
CA GLU A 166 -5.74 -24.65 5.10
C GLU A 166 -4.90 -25.36 6.17
N ALA A 167 -3.82 -26.05 5.76
CA ALA A 167 -2.89 -26.67 6.69
C ALA A 167 -2.20 -25.68 7.63
N ALA A 168 -1.93 -24.44 7.15
CA ALA A 168 -1.34 -23.38 7.95
C ALA A 168 -2.33 -22.72 8.91
N LEU A 169 -3.63 -22.71 8.60
CA LEU A 169 -4.70 -22.19 9.45
C LEU A 169 -5.16 -23.19 10.53
N ALA A 170 -4.93 -24.50 10.32
CA ALA A 170 -5.46 -25.56 11.17
C ALA A 170 -4.94 -25.61 12.63
N PRO A 171 -3.69 -25.19 12.96
CA PRO A 171 -3.24 -25.21 14.35
C PRO A 171 -4.01 -24.23 15.21
N GLU A 172 -4.47 -24.64 16.40
CA GLU A 172 -5.32 -23.84 17.33
C GLU A 172 -4.68 -22.51 17.77
N HIS A 173 -3.33 -22.44 17.77
CA HIS A 173 -2.61 -21.21 18.11
C HIS A 173 -2.54 -20.19 16.96
N VAL A 174 -3.01 -20.52 15.75
CA VAL A 174 -3.14 -19.55 14.66
C VAL A 174 -4.50 -18.86 14.80
N THR A 175 -4.50 -17.61 15.20
CA THR A 175 -5.73 -16.89 15.57
C THR A 175 -6.04 -15.69 14.70
N LEU A 176 -5.04 -15.22 13.92
CA LEU A 176 -5.18 -14.07 13.02
C LEU A 176 -4.50 -14.36 11.67
N PHE A 177 -5.20 -14.10 10.58
CA PHE A 177 -4.63 -14.07 9.22
C PHE A 177 -4.69 -12.65 8.67
N ILE A 178 -3.52 -12.11 8.26
CA ILE A 178 -3.42 -10.78 7.63
C ILE A 178 -3.31 -10.94 6.12
N LEU A 179 -4.31 -10.45 5.40
CA LEU A 179 -4.40 -10.45 3.95
C LEU A 179 -4.05 -9.06 3.39
N CYS A 180 -3.12 -9.00 2.44
CA CYS A 180 -2.82 -7.79 1.67
C CYS A 180 -3.64 -7.79 0.38
N HIS A 181 -4.55 -6.82 0.22
CA HIS A 181 -5.48 -6.79 -0.90
C HIS A 181 -5.86 -5.36 -1.34
N PRO A 182 -5.31 -4.87 -2.46
CA PRO A 182 -4.32 -5.44 -3.40
C PRO A 182 -2.96 -5.74 -2.77
N HIS A 183 -2.21 -6.66 -3.39
CA HIS A 183 -1.01 -7.23 -2.80
C HIS A 183 0.25 -6.36 -3.02
N ASN A 184 0.98 -6.09 -1.95
CA ASN A 184 2.29 -5.44 -1.94
C ASN A 184 3.33 -6.42 -1.35
N PRO A 185 4.43 -6.75 -2.07
CA PRO A 185 5.07 -5.96 -3.13
C PRO A 185 4.70 -6.33 -4.57
N ILE A 186 3.93 -7.37 -4.82
CA ILE A 186 3.79 -8.01 -6.14
C ILE A 186 2.88 -7.18 -7.09
N GLY A 187 1.85 -6.50 -6.56
CA GLY A 187 1.00 -5.60 -7.36
C GLY A 187 -0.17 -6.27 -8.07
N PHE A 188 -0.68 -7.40 -7.57
CA PHE A 188 -1.88 -8.06 -8.09
C PHE A 188 -3.10 -7.87 -7.17
N THR A 189 -4.28 -8.21 -7.68
CA THR A 189 -5.53 -8.28 -6.92
C THR A 189 -5.98 -9.74 -6.80
N TRP A 190 -6.55 -10.09 -5.64
CA TRP A 190 -7.22 -11.37 -5.46
C TRP A 190 -8.54 -11.37 -6.24
N ASP A 191 -8.85 -12.47 -6.91
CA ASP A 191 -10.16 -12.66 -7.51
C ASP A 191 -11.23 -13.05 -6.46
N GLU A 192 -12.50 -12.99 -6.84
CA GLU A 192 -13.61 -13.27 -5.94
C GLU A 192 -13.59 -14.71 -5.42
N ALA A 193 -13.21 -15.67 -6.25
CA ALA A 193 -13.17 -17.08 -5.85
C ALA A 193 -12.11 -17.31 -4.77
N ALA A 194 -10.92 -16.74 -4.93
CA ALA A 194 -9.85 -16.80 -3.95
C ALA A 194 -10.26 -16.11 -2.63
N LEU A 195 -10.85 -14.92 -2.70
CA LEU A 195 -11.30 -14.19 -1.50
C LEU A 195 -12.37 -14.97 -0.73
N ARG A 196 -13.37 -15.54 -1.42
CA ARG A 196 -14.41 -16.38 -0.79
C ARG A 196 -13.82 -17.64 -0.15
N GLN A 197 -12.82 -18.25 -0.78
CA GLN A 197 -12.17 -19.43 -0.23
C GLN A 197 -11.31 -19.09 0.99
N ILE A 198 -10.60 -17.96 0.98
CA ILE A 198 -9.87 -17.44 2.15
C ILE A 198 -10.84 -17.18 3.31
N ASP A 199 -11.94 -16.46 3.06
CA ASP A 199 -12.99 -16.18 4.06
C ASP A 199 -13.53 -17.47 4.70
N ALA A 200 -13.92 -18.44 3.86
CA ALA A 200 -14.45 -19.71 4.33
C ALA A 200 -13.44 -20.53 5.15
N LEU A 201 -12.17 -20.56 4.74
CA LEU A 201 -11.12 -21.26 5.48
C LEU A 201 -10.82 -20.60 6.82
N CYS A 202 -10.73 -19.26 6.86
CA CYS A 202 -10.54 -18.54 8.11
C CYS A 202 -11.71 -18.79 9.07
N ALA A 203 -12.95 -18.72 8.60
CA ALA A 203 -14.13 -18.99 9.41
C ALA A 203 -14.17 -20.46 9.90
N LYS A 204 -13.84 -21.43 9.03
CA LYS A 204 -13.78 -22.85 9.38
C LYS A 204 -12.84 -23.15 10.55
N HIS A 205 -11.69 -22.46 10.59
CA HIS A 205 -10.67 -22.67 11.64
C HIS A 205 -10.77 -21.66 12.79
N GLY A 206 -11.77 -20.75 12.79
CA GLY A 206 -11.94 -19.73 13.84
C GLY A 206 -10.85 -18.66 13.84
N VAL A 207 -10.17 -18.47 12.71
CA VAL A 207 -9.09 -17.49 12.53
C VAL A 207 -9.69 -16.16 12.09
N LEU A 208 -9.41 -15.07 12.80
CA LEU A 208 -9.85 -13.73 12.44
C LEU A 208 -9.15 -13.30 11.14
N LEU A 209 -9.91 -12.79 10.16
CA LEU A 209 -9.40 -12.31 8.89
C LEU A 209 -9.28 -10.78 8.91
N LEU A 210 -8.04 -10.27 8.86
CA LEU A 210 -7.72 -8.86 8.72
C LEU A 210 -7.32 -8.58 7.27
N SER A 211 -8.16 -7.86 6.52
CA SER A 211 -7.87 -7.45 5.14
C SER A 211 -7.34 -6.02 5.10
N ASP A 212 -6.09 -5.85 4.68
CA ASP A 212 -5.54 -4.52 4.39
C ASP A 212 -5.85 -4.13 2.95
N GLU A 213 -6.80 -3.21 2.78
CA GLU A 213 -7.28 -2.71 1.49
C GLU A 213 -6.81 -1.28 1.21
N ILE A 214 -5.69 -0.85 1.79
CA ILE A 214 -5.13 0.51 1.60
C ILE A 214 -4.84 0.85 0.13
N HIS A 215 -4.64 -0.16 -0.72
CA HIS A 215 -4.38 -0.01 -2.15
C HIS A 215 -5.63 -0.19 -3.04
N SER A 216 -6.82 -0.37 -2.48
CA SER A 216 -8.06 -0.67 -3.20
C SER A 216 -8.39 0.30 -4.34
N ASP A 217 -8.20 1.61 -4.12
CA ASP A 217 -8.42 2.65 -5.12
C ASP A 217 -7.38 2.62 -6.27
N LEU A 218 -6.25 1.97 -6.05
CA LEU A 218 -5.11 1.89 -6.96
C LEU A 218 -5.11 0.60 -7.80
N VAL A 219 -6.26 -0.03 -7.98
CA VAL A 219 -6.45 -1.08 -9.00
C VAL A 219 -6.46 -0.40 -10.36
N LEU A 220 -5.51 -0.78 -11.20
CA LEU A 220 -5.22 -0.16 -12.50
C LEU A 220 -5.84 -0.95 -13.65
N THR A 221 -5.93 -2.29 -13.50
CA THR A 221 -6.57 -3.20 -14.45
C THR A 221 -7.63 -4.01 -13.72
N GLY A 222 -8.83 -4.08 -14.26
CA GLY A 222 -9.96 -4.75 -13.58
C GLY A 222 -10.59 -3.89 -12.49
N THR A 223 -11.14 -4.54 -11.47
CA THR A 223 -11.90 -3.90 -10.38
C THR A 223 -11.50 -4.50 -9.05
N HIS A 224 -11.31 -3.66 -8.03
CA HIS A 224 -11.17 -4.12 -6.66
C HIS A 224 -12.47 -4.74 -6.15
N ILE A 225 -12.36 -5.87 -5.48
CA ILE A 225 -13.48 -6.56 -4.83
C ILE A 225 -13.29 -6.47 -3.33
N PRO A 226 -13.93 -5.50 -2.63
CA PRO A 226 -13.80 -5.40 -1.17
C PRO A 226 -14.25 -6.69 -0.48
N LEU A 227 -13.48 -7.14 0.50
CA LEU A 227 -13.78 -8.37 1.21
C LEU A 227 -15.16 -8.29 1.89
N LEU A 228 -15.51 -7.16 2.50
CA LEU A 228 -16.81 -6.94 3.14
C LEU A 228 -18.00 -6.96 2.16
N LYS A 229 -17.77 -6.83 0.85
CA LYS A 229 -18.83 -6.97 -0.16
C LYS A 229 -19.23 -8.43 -0.39
N ILE A 230 -18.30 -9.36 -0.20
CA ILE A 230 -18.46 -10.74 -0.65
C ILE A 230 -18.37 -11.77 0.48
N THR A 231 -17.92 -11.39 1.66
CA THR A 231 -17.77 -12.31 2.81
C THR A 231 -19.12 -12.91 3.21
N ALA A 232 -19.10 -14.20 3.54
CA ALA A 232 -20.22 -14.88 4.18
C ALA A 232 -20.15 -14.81 5.73
N HIS A 233 -19.01 -14.32 6.26
CA HIS A 233 -18.69 -14.29 7.70
C HIS A 233 -18.28 -12.88 8.16
N PRO A 234 -19.13 -11.84 7.97
CA PRO A 234 -18.75 -10.46 8.28
C PRO A 234 -18.37 -10.26 9.75
N GLU A 235 -18.88 -11.10 10.67
CA GLU A 235 -18.51 -11.09 12.07
C GLU A 235 -17.05 -11.52 12.31
N ASN A 236 -16.42 -12.20 11.34
CA ASN A 236 -15.04 -12.70 11.42
C ASN A 236 -14.05 -11.88 10.58
N VAL A 237 -14.48 -10.73 10.07
CA VAL A 237 -13.66 -9.89 9.17
C VAL A 237 -13.47 -8.50 9.75
N ILE A 238 -12.23 -8.00 9.66
CA ILE A 238 -11.88 -6.58 9.85
C ILE A 238 -11.19 -6.11 8.58
N THR A 239 -11.62 -4.97 8.03
CA THR A 239 -11.02 -4.38 6.84
C THR A 239 -10.37 -3.05 7.18
N LEU A 240 -9.15 -2.83 6.68
CA LEU A 240 -8.44 -1.56 6.78
C LEU A 240 -8.53 -0.81 5.47
N PHE A 241 -8.74 0.48 5.56
CA PHE A 241 -8.83 1.38 4.42
C PHE A 241 -8.21 2.73 4.73
N ALA A 242 -7.62 3.41 3.74
CA ALA A 242 -7.06 4.75 3.94
C ALA A 242 -6.92 5.52 2.62
N PRO A 243 -7.12 6.84 2.61
CA PRO A 243 -6.87 7.69 1.44
C PRO A 243 -5.38 7.95 1.20
N THR A 244 -4.51 7.54 2.12
CA THR A 244 -3.12 8.00 2.21
C THR A 244 -2.25 7.54 1.05
N LYS A 245 -2.48 6.33 0.54
CA LYS A 245 -1.77 5.82 -0.66
C LYS A 245 -2.41 6.33 -1.95
N THR A 246 -3.72 6.35 -2.00
CA THR A 246 -4.50 6.82 -3.16
C THR A 246 -4.18 8.26 -3.53
N PHE A 247 -4.10 9.15 -2.55
CA PHE A 247 -3.97 10.59 -2.76
C PHE A 247 -2.62 11.19 -2.36
N ASN A 248 -1.63 10.33 -2.09
CA ASN A 248 -0.27 10.76 -1.71
C ASN A 248 -0.24 11.67 -0.47
N ILE A 249 -0.97 11.29 0.58
CA ILE A 249 -1.07 12.05 1.84
C ILE A 249 -0.66 11.22 3.06
N ALA A 250 0.34 10.34 2.91
CA ALA A 250 0.80 9.47 3.99
C ALA A 250 1.23 10.24 5.26
N GLY A 251 1.80 11.43 5.11
CA GLY A 251 2.21 12.30 6.22
C GLY A 251 1.04 12.91 7.01
N ILE A 252 -0.20 12.81 6.51
CA ILE A 252 -1.41 13.29 7.20
C ILE A 252 -1.89 12.31 8.28
N HIS A 253 -1.52 11.02 8.17
CA HIS A 253 -1.86 9.99 9.15
C HIS A 253 -3.38 9.79 9.34
N ALA A 254 -4.03 9.13 8.37
CA ALA A 254 -5.45 8.81 8.39
C ALA A 254 -5.68 7.36 7.95
N ALA A 255 -6.46 6.62 8.70
CA ALA A 255 -6.94 5.29 8.33
C ALA A 255 -8.32 5.02 8.93
N MET A 256 -9.05 4.10 8.35
CA MET A 256 -10.33 3.58 8.82
C MET A 256 -10.23 2.07 8.97
N MET A 257 -10.87 1.55 10.01
CA MET A 257 -11.16 0.12 10.21
C MET A 257 -12.65 -0.07 10.08
N PHE A 258 -13.07 -1.03 9.27
CA PHE A 258 -14.47 -1.43 9.18
C PHE A 258 -14.65 -2.75 9.92
N VAL A 259 -15.40 -2.69 11.00
CA VAL A 259 -15.58 -3.81 11.95
C VAL A 259 -17.07 -4.09 12.13
N PRO A 260 -17.66 -5.02 11.36
CA PRO A 260 -19.10 -5.31 11.42
C PRO A 260 -19.56 -5.82 12.78
N ASP A 261 -18.78 -6.68 13.45
CA ASP A 261 -19.11 -7.23 14.75
C ASP A 261 -19.01 -6.20 15.88
N ALA A 262 -20.10 -5.99 16.61
CA ALA A 262 -20.19 -4.98 17.66
C ALA A 262 -19.28 -5.27 18.86
N GLN A 263 -19.07 -6.54 19.20
CA GLN A 263 -18.23 -6.93 20.33
C GLN A 263 -16.75 -6.72 19.99
N LYS A 264 -16.34 -7.08 18.77
CA LYS A 264 -14.98 -6.81 18.27
C LYS A 264 -14.71 -5.31 18.19
N ARG A 265 -15.68 -4.50 17.72
CA ARG A 265 -15.54 -3.03 17.76
C ARG A 265 -15.29 -2.51 19.17
N GLN A 266 -16.07 -2.97 20.14
CA GLN A 266 -15.90 -2.56 21.54
C GLN A 266 -14.53 -2.97 22.10
N THR A 267 -14.06 -4.17 21.78
CA THR A 267 -12.72 -4.65 22.18
C THR A 267 -11.62 -3.76 21.58
N LEU A 268 -11.67 -3.49 20.28
CA LEU A 268 -10.72 -2.58 19.63
C LEU A 268 -10.74 -1.17 20.22
N GLN A 269 -11.92 -0.61 20.46
CA GLN A 269 -12.04 0.71 21.10
C GLN A 269 -11.38 0.75 22.47
N LYS A 270 -11.55 -0.30 23.29
CA LYS A 270 -10.89 -0.41 24.60
C LYS A 270 -9.37 -0.49 24.47
N THR A 271 -8.87 -1.30 23.54
CA THR A 271 -7.43 -1.41 23.27
C THR A 271 -6.85 -0.05 22.80
N MET A 272 -7.50 0.61 21.86
CA MET A 272 -7.08 1.93 21.40
C MET A 272 -7.09 2.98 22.53
N GLN A 273 -8.12 2.98 23.37
CA GLN A 273 -8.23 3.89 24.52
C GLN A 273 -7.15 3.64 25.56
N SER A 274 -6.77 2.37 25.81
CA SER A 274 -5.70 2.04 26.77
C SER A 274 -4.33 2.61 26.37
N HIS A 275 -4.13 2.84 25.06
CA HIS A 275 -2.93 3.47 24.51
C HIS A 275 -3.11 4.97 24.20
N ALA A 276 -4.20 5.57 24.63
CA ALA A 276 -4.58 6.94 24.29
C ALA A 276 -4.61 7.19 22.77
N GLN A 277 -4.85 6.13 21.98
CA GLN A 277 -5.05 6.21 20.55
C GLN A 277 -6.52 6.48 20.28
N GLY A 278 -6.84 7.69 19.91
CA GLY A 278 -8.22 8.07 19.64
C GLY A 278 -8.29 9.17 18.62
N GLY A 279 -9.09 8.93 17.59
CA GLY A 279 -9.47 9.91 16.60
C GLY A 279 -8.35 10.39 15.68
N LEU A 280 -8.77 11.16 14.70
CA LEU A 280 -7.90 11.78 13.71
C LEU A 280 -7.57 13.21 14.14
N ASN A 281 -6.41 13.70 13.71
CA ASN A 281 -6.13 15.12 13.81
C ASN A 281 -7.03 15.94 12.86
N ILE A 282 -7.19 17.23 13.15
CA ILE A 282 -8.11 18.13 12.44
C ILE A 282 -7.81 18.22 10.93
N PHE A 283 -6.54 18.10 10.53
CA PHE A 283 -6.15 18.17 9.12
C PHE A 283 -6.40 16.84 8.40
N ALA A 284 -6.32 15.73 9.11
CA ALA A 284 -6.68 14.41 8.58
C ALA A 284 -8.19 14.34 8.26
N ILE A 285 -9.05 14.87 9.13
CA ILE A 285 -10.49 14.95 8.90
C ILE A 285 -10.77 15.79 7.64
N ALA A 286 -10.20 16.99 7.55
CA ALA A 286 -10.35 17.84 6.38
C ALA A 286 -9.81 17.19 5.10
N ALA A 287 -8.67 16.49 5.20
CA ALA A 287 -8.07 15.80 4.06
C ALA A 287 -8.95 14.64 3.54
N ILE A 288 -9.61 13.88 4.42
CA ILE A 288 -10.56 12.81 4.03
C ILE A 288 -11.73 13.40 3.25
N GLU A 289 -12.34 14.49 3.75
CA GLU A 289 -13.45 15.17 3.06
C GLU A 289 -13.03 15.69 1.67
N GLY A 290 -11.82 16.27 1.58
CA GLY A 290 -11.26 16.73 0.31
C GLY A 290 -10.90 15.59 -0.65
N ALA A 291 -10.38 14.47 -0.13
CA ALA A 291 -10.02 13.28 -0.88
C ALA A 291 -11.24 12.59 -1.49
N PHE A 292 -12.27 12.34 -0.68
CA PHE A 292 -13.48 11.61 -1.08
C PHE A 292 -14.53 12.52 -1.71
N SER A 293 -14.06 13.45 -2.54
CA SER A 293 -14.85 14.40 -3.31
C SER A 293 -14.89 14.03 -4.79
N LYS A 294 -15.75 14.71 -5.55
CA LYS A 294 -15.79 14.57 -7.03
C LYS A 294 -14.45 14.99 -7.66
N GLU A 295 -13.81 16.03 -7.15
CA GLU A 295 -12.51 16.47 -7.66
C GLU A 295 -11.41 15.46 -7.36
N GLY A 296 -11.40 14.87 -6.14
CA GLY A 296 -10.51 13.76 -5.80
C GLY A 296 -10.72 12.55 -6.70
N ALA A 297 -11.99 12.21 -7.03
CA ALA A 297 -12.30 11.13 -7.95
C ALA A 297 -11.78 11.37 -9.38
N ASN A 298 -11.87 12.59 -9.88
CA ASN A 298 -11.35 12.97 -11.20
C ASN A 298 -9.81 12.89 -11.21
N TRP A 299 -9.16 13.44 -10.20
CA TRP A 299 -7.71 13.37 -10.04
C TRP A 299 -7.21 11.91 -9.99
N LEU A 300 -7.92 11.03 -9.27
CA LEU A 300 -7.58 9.61 -9.20
C LEU A 300 -7.70 8.93 -10.57
N ALA A 301 -8.71 9.25 -11.36
CA ALA A 301 -8.87 8.70 -12.71
C ALA A 301 -7.69 9.08 -13.60
N GLU A 302 -7.28 10.36 -13.61
CA GLU A 302 -6.12 10.83 -14.35
C GLU A 302 -4.81 10.20 -13.85
N LEU A 303 -4.64 10.05 -12.51
CA LEU A 303 -3.50 9.36 -11.92
C LEU A 303 -3.40 7.92 -12.42
N LYS A 304 -4.50 7.17 -12.43
CA LYS A 304 -4.51 5.78 -12.90
C LYS A 304 -4.04 5.66 -14.35
N ASP A 305 -4.46 6.57 -15.22
CA ASP A 305 -4.01 6.59 -16.62
C ASP A 305 -2.51 6.86 -16.71
N TYR A 306 -2.01 7.80 -15.92
CA TYR A 306 -0.59 8.13 -15.87
C TYR A 306 0.25 6.95 -15.33
N LEU A 307 -0.20 6.30 -14.25
CA LEU A 307 0.47 5.14 -13.68
C LEU A 307 0.50 3.95 -14.65
N ARG A 308 -0.59 3.69 -15.40
CA ARG A 308 -0.58 2.64 -16.44
C ARG A 308 0.48 2.90 -17.51
N ALA A 309 0.65 4.16 -17.91
CA ALA A 309 1.70 4.53 -18.87
C ALA A 309 3.10 4.30 -18.29
N ASN A 310 3.33 4.67 -17.03
CA ASN A 310 4.59 4.44 -16.34
C ASN A 310 4.89 2.94 -16.15
N ILE A 311 3.91 2.13 -15.79
CA ILE A 311 4.04 0.66 -15.66
C ILE A 311 4.45 0.05 -16.99
N ARG A 312 3.71 0.37 -18.06
CA ARG A 312 4.00 -0.17 -19.40
C ARG A 312 5.42 0.20 -19.86
N TYR A 313 5.78 1.47 -19.74
CA TYR A 313 7.13 1.93 -20.07
C TYR A 313 8.20 1.18 -19.28
N THR A 314 8.01 1.03 -17.95
CA THR A 314 8.96 0.31 -17.08
C THR A 314 9.10 -1.15 -17.50
N ALA A 315 7.97 -1.83 -17.75
CA ALA A 315 7.97 -3.23 -18.17
C ALA A 315 8.65 -3.42 -19.54
N GLU A 316 8.32 -2.59 -20.53
CA GLU A 316 8.98 -2.63 -21.86
C GLU A 316 10.49 -2.44 -21.74
N GLN A 317 10.94 -1.46 -20.96
CA GLN A 317 12.36 -1.14 -20.84
C GLN A 317 13.16 -2.18 -20.07
N LEU A 318 12.64 -2.73 -18.99
CA LEU A 318 13.38 -3.67 -18.16
C LEU A 318 13.33 -5.10 -18.71
N ASN A 319 12.23 -5.54 -19.33
CA ASN A 319 12.17 -6.84 -20.00
C ASN A 319 13.04 -6.92 -21.28
N ALA A 320 13.53 -5.80 -21.80
CA ALA A 320 14.51 -5.77 -22.89
C ALA A 320 15.94 -6.06 -22.42
N VAL A 321 16.17 -6.23 -21.11
CA VAL A 321 17.49 -6.56 -20.53
C VAL A 321 17.52 -8.04 -20.18
N ASP A 322 18.51 -8.76 -20.71
CA ASP A 322 18.67 -10.19 -20.43
C ASP A 322 18.84 -10.43 -18.92
N GLY A 323 18.11 -11.44 -18.42
CA GLY A 323 18.16 -11.82 -17.01
C GLY A 323 17.19 -11.03 -16.11
N LEU A 324 16.51 -10.01 -16.62
CA LEU A 324 15.46 -9.28 -15.91
C LEU A 324 14.08 -9.74 -16.35
N ARG A 325 13.13 -9.78 -15.39
CA ARG A 325 11.71 -9.98 -15.66
C ARG A 325 10.87 -9.11 -14.73
N ILE A 326 9.89 -8.43 -15.31
CA ILE A 326 8.93 -7.63 -14.56
C ILE A 326 7.56 -7.70 -15.25
N HIS A 327 6.51 -7.87 -14.46
CA HIS A 327 5.15 -7.89 -14.97
C HIS A 327 4.50 -6.53 -14.88
N GLU A 328 3.57 -6.24 -15.79
CA GLU A 328 2.68 -5.11 -15.62
C GLU A 328 1.74 -5.39 -14.43
N ASN A 329 1.68 -4.48 -13.50
CA ASN A 329 0.86 -4.64 -12.31
C ASN A 329 -0.61 -4.43 -12.62
N ASP A 330 -1.49 -5.23 -12.00
CA ASP A 330 -2.93 -4.97 -11.98
C ASP A 330 -3.29 -3.86 -10.98
N ALA A 331 -2.48 -3.68 -9.95
CA ALA A 331 -2.71 -2.69 -8.89
C ALA A 331 -1.41 -2.12 -8.36
N THR A 332 -1.52 -1.01 -7.64
CA THR A 332 -0.44 -0.24 -7.01
C THR A 332 0.48 0.46 -8.02
N TYR A 333 1.38 1.27 -7.51
CA TYR A 333 2.48 1.90 -8.25
C TYR A 333 3.85 1.31 -7.86
N LEU A 334 3.83 0.09 -7.30
CA LEU A 334 5.00 -0.62 -6.82
C LEU A 334 5.20 -1.85 -7.69
N MET A 335 6.27 -1.88 -8.47
CA MET A 335 6.56 -2.98 -9.38
C MET A 335 7.61 -3.90 -8.77
N TRP A 336 7.51 -5.21 -9.10
CA TRP A 336 8.33 -6.27 -8.54
C TRP A 336 9.23 -6.85 -9.63
N LEU A 337 10.52 -6.47 -9.60
CA LEU A 337 11.54 -6.84 -10.58
C LEU A 337 12.26 -8.11 -10.15
N ASP A 338 12.18 -9.16 -10.95
CA ASP A 338 12.95 -10.40 -10.83
C ASP A 338 14.29 -10.25 -11.57
N TYR A 339 15.40 -10.42 -10.83
CA TYR A 339 16.75 -10.43 -11.39
C TYR A 339 17.48 -11.76 -11.13
N ARG A 340 16.78 -12.80 -10.69
CA ARG A 340 17.36 -14.12 -10.31
C ARG A 340 18.19 -14.75 -11.43
N ALA A 341 17.78 -14.56 -12.68
CA ALA A 341 18.49 -15.13 -13.83
C ALA A 341 19.86 -14.48 -14.09
N THR A 342 20.14 -13.32 -13.48
CA THR A 342 21.48 -12.69 -13.57
C THR A 342 22.50 -13.33 -12.65
N ASN A 343 22.11 -14.14 -11.68
CA ASN A 343 22.95 -14.75 -10.65
C ASN A 343 23.79 -13.74 -9.84
N LEU A 344 23.42 -12.47 -9.82
CA LEU A 344 24.08 -11.44 -9.03
C LEU A 344 23.65 -11.51 -7.55
N ASP A 345 24.59 -11.23 -6.64
CA ASP A 345 24.30 -11.10 -5.22
C ASP A 345 23.53 -9.80 -4.93
N GLU A 346 22.55 -9.85 -4.01
CA GLU A 346 21.70 -8.68 -3.69
C GLU A 346 22.53 -7.49 -3.21
N LYS A 347 23.56 -7.70 -2.38
CA LYS A 347 24.42 -6.63 -1.89
C LYS A 347 25.17 -5.93 -3.02
N ASP A 348 25.66 -6.72 -3.99
CA ASP A 348 26.36 -6.19 -5.15
C ASP A 348 25.41 -5.40 -6.05
N VAL A 349 24.20 -5.94 -6.30
CA VAL A 349 23.15 -5.24 -7.05
C VAL A 349 22.80 -3.91 -6.39
N MET A 350 22.54 -3.91 -5.08
CA MET A 350 22.21 -2.69 -4.35
C MET A 350 23.33 -1.64 -4.40
N ASN A 351 24.59 -2.07 -4.28
CA ASN A 351 25.72 -1.16 -4.40
C ASN A 351 25.83 -0.56 -5.80
N ARG A 352 25.75 -1.37 -6.83
CA ARG A 352 25.80 -0.91 -8.24
C ARG A 352 24.66 0.05 -8.57
N LEU A 353 23.44 -0.20 -8.04
CA LEU A 353 22.29 0.70 -8.20
C LEU A 353 22.56 2.07 -7.57
N LEU A 354 23.08 2.09 -6.36
CA LEU A 354 23.43 3.34 -5.68
C LEU A 354 24.58 4.09 -6.40
N ASP A 355 25.59 3.37 -6.89
CA ASP A 355 26.69 3.94 -7.67
C ASP A 355 26.19 4.49 -9.02
N ALA A 356 25.18 3.88 -9.63
CA ALA A 356 24.48 4.38 -10.81
C ALA A 356 23.52 5.54 -10.51
N GLY A 357 23.31 5.87 -9.24
CA GLY A 357 22.46 6.98 -8.80
C GLY A 357 20.98 6.68 -8.73
N VAL A 358 20.59 5.44 -8.41
CA VAL A 358 19.18 5.06 -8.15
C VAL A 358 19.07 4.22 -6.89
N ALA A 359 18.06 4.48 -6.05
CA ALA A 359 17.81 3.76 -4.82
C ALA A 359 16.49 2.98 -4.90
N LEU A 360 16.56 1.65 -4.72
CA LEU A 360 15.44 0.71 -4.75
C LEU A 360 15.32 -0.03 -3.42
N ASP A 361 14.17 -0.65 -3.15
CA ASP A 361 14.04 -1.57 -2.02
C ASP A 361 14.53 -2.98 -2.39
N PRO A 362 15.44 -3.59 -1.60
CA PRO A 362 15.83 -4.97 -1.80
C PRO A 362 14.68 -5.92 -1.49
N GLY A 363 14.59 -7.02 -2.24
CA GLY A 363 13.49 -7.97 -2.09
C GLY A 363 13.51 -8.72 -0.76
N THR A 364 14.67 -8.98 -0.18
CA THR A 364 14.82 -9.62 1.14
C THR A 364 14.17 -8.84 2.28
N LYS A 365 13.95 -7.53 2.10
CA LYS A 365 13.16 -6.69 3.02
C LYS A 365 11.73 -7.21 3.19
N TYR A 366 11.17 -7.91 2.18
CA TYR A 366 9.81 -8.46 2.15
C TYR A 366 9.73 -9.92 2.62
N GLY A 367 10.77 -10.37 3.33
CA GLY A 367 10.95 -11.75 3.78
C GLY A 367 11.89 -12.55 2.87
N GLU A 368 12.22 -13.77 3.30
CA GLU A 368 13.16 -14.63 2.57
C GLU A 368 12.71 -14.98 1.15
N TYR A 369 11.40 -15.02 0.92
CA TYR A 369 10.78 -15.28 -0.40
C TYR A 369 10.93 -14.12 -1.39
N GLY A 370 11.45 -12.98 -0.95
CA GLY A 370 11.79 -11.84 -1.80
C GLY A 370 13.23 -11.84 -2.33
N LYS A 371 14.05 -12.84 -1.97
CA LYS A 371 15.43 -12.93 -2.44
C LYS A 371 15.51 -13.04 -3.96
N GLY A 372 16.34 -12.20 -4.57
CA GLY A 372 16.50 -12.11 -6.03
C GLY A 372 15.48 -11.19 -6.72
N PHE A 373 14.76 -10.39 -5.93
CA PHE A 373 13.84 -9.38 -6.42
C PHE A 373 14.19 -7.98 -5.93
N LEU A 374 13.65 -6.97 -6.61
CA LEU A 374 13.70 -5.56 -6.20
C LEU A 374 12.30 -4.96 -6.32
N ARG A 375 11.91 -4.11 -5.36
CA ARG A 375 10.68 -3.33 -5.51
C ARG A 375 10.99 -1.93 -6.03
N ILE A 376 10.28 -1.51 -7.07
CA ILE A 376 10.43 -0.24 -7.75
C ILE A 376 9.16 0.59 -7.57
N ASN A 377 9.26 1.79 -7.03
CA ASN A 377 8.19 2.78 -7.03
C ASN A 377 8.24 3.60 -8.31
N ILE A 378 7.20 3.49 -9.15
CA ILE A 378 7.11 4.19 -10.44
C ILE A 378 6.20 5.43 -10.42
N ALA A 379 5.72 5.85 -9.24
CA ALA A 379 4.83 7.00 -9.09
C ALA A 379 5.65 8.31 -9.02
N CYS A 380 6.27 8.65 -10.11
CA CYS A 380 7.04 9.87 -10.34
C CYS A 380 6.80 10.43 -11.76
N PRO A 381 7.11 11.71 -12.01
CA PRO A 381 7.05 12.30 -13.35
C PRO A 381 7.83 11.48 -14.37
N LYS A 382 7.32 11.46 -15.61
CA LYS A 382 7.88 10.64 -16.69
C LYS A 382 9.38 10.85 -16.89
N GLU A 383 9.85 12.10 -16.85
CA GLU A 383 11.28 12.41 -16.97
C GLU A 383 12.12 11.74 -15.87
N THR A 384 11.65 11.79 -14.62
CA THR A 384 12.30 11.14 -13.47
C THR A 384 12.31 9.62 -13.63
N LEU A 385 11.18 9.05 -14.11
CA LEU A 385 11.07 7.63 -14.38
C LEU A 385 12.07 7.18 -15.46
N GLU A 386 12.10 7.88 -16.59
CA GLU A 386 13.00 7.57 -17.70
C GLU A 386 14.46 7.57 -17.26
N GLN A 387 14.88 8.57 -16.49
CA GLN A 387 16.22 8.64 -15.91
C GLN A 387 16.49 7.47 -14.95
N GLY A 388 15.55 7.17 -14.02
CA GLY A 388 15.69 6.07 -13.07
C GLY A 388 15.80 4.72 -13.77
N ILE A 389 14.91 4.43 -14.72
CA ILE A 389 14.92 3.17 -15.48
C ILE A 389 16.20 3.03 -16.34
N SER A 390 16.68 4.11 -16.95
CA SER A 390 17.96 4.10 -17.70
C SER A 390 19.13 3.70 -16.80
N ARG A 391 19.18 4.22 -15.57
CA ARG A 391 20.22 3.88 -14.58
C ARG A 391 20.11 2.42 -14.13
N ILE A 392 18.89 1.92 -13.88
CA ILE A 392 18.67 0.49 -13.56
C ILE A 392 19.18 -0.39 -14.69
N LYS A 393 18.83 -0.10 -15.95
CA LYS A 393 19.29 -0.88 -17.11
C LYS A 393 20.82 -0.94 -17.18
N ALA A 394 21.49 0.20 -17.00
CA ALA A 394 22.96 0.26 -17.07
C ALA A 394 23.64 -0.69 -16.07
N VAL A 395 23.05 -0.93 -14.91
CA VAL A 395 23.59 -1.85 -13.87
C VAL A 395 23.58 -3.31 -14.33
N PHE A 396 22.59 -3.70 -15.15
CA PHE A 396 22.41 -5.09 -15.57
C PHE A 396 22.91 -5.37 -17.01
N THR A 397 23.34 -4.33 -17.73
CA THR A 397 23.93 -4.47 -19.08
C THR A 397 25.46 -4.27 -19.11
N ALA A 398 26.06 -3.95 -17.96
CA ALA A 398 27.49 -3.67 -17.80
C ALA A 398 28.33 -4.95 -17.61
#